data_c553849f5c7f9cc989b961e58a5f2275
#
_entry.id   c553849f5c7f9cc989b961e58a5f2275
#
_cell.length_a   1.000
_cell.length_b   1.000
_cell.length_c   1.000
_cell.angle_alpha   90.00
_cell.angle_beta   90.00
_cell.angle_gamma   90.00
#
_symmetry.space_group_name_H-M   'P 1'
#
loop_
_entity.id
_entity.type
_entity.pdbx_description
1 polymer ?
#
loop_
_entity_poly.entity_id
_entity_poly.type
_entity_poly.pdbx_seq_one_letter_code
_entity_poly.pdbx_strand_id
1 'polypeptide(L)'
;MSLIEETVLLMRDANEIKKEYEPVVALETNRNRVHLSFYDGLEYNLKSFVDLAGGKNVTFEDRGDSDYPYEAFFKVDEVKFFILLLDGQKEELERLINEKQTHDFIESLEEL
;
A
#
# COMPACT_ATOMS: atom_id res chain seq x y z
N MET A 1 19.51 -13.56 -22.75
CA MET A 1 19.87 -12.21 -22.31
C MET A 1 20.92 -12.30 -21.21
N SER A 2 21.87 -11.37 -21.16
CA SER A 2 22.90 -11.37 -20.12
C SER A 2 22.37 -10.83 -18.80
N LEU A 3 23.08 -11.10 -17.71
CA LEU A 3 22.78 -10.54 -16.41
C LEU A 3 22.70 -9.01 -16.44
N ILE A 4 23.66 -8.38 -17.14
CA ILE A 4 23.70 -6.91 -17.23
C ILE A 4 22.47 -6.39 -17.97
N GLU A 5 22.12 -6.98 -19.10
CA GLU A 5 20.95 -6.56 -19.88
C GLU A 5 19.66 -6.72 -19.11
N GLU A 6 19.47 -7.86 -18.46
CA GLU A 6 18.28 -8.12 -17.65
C GLU A 6 18.17 -7.17 -16.46
N THR A 7 19.29 -6.88 -15.80
CA THR A 7 19.31 -5.96 -14.67
C THR A 7 18.96 -4.53 -15.11
N VAL A 8 19.53 -4.09 -16.24
CA VAL A 8 19.22 -2.75 -16.77
C VAL A 8 17.74 -2.63 -17.12
N LEU A 9 17.15 -3.65 -17.74
CA LEU A 9 15.74 -3.65 -18.07
C LEU A 9 14.86 -3.60 -16.82
N LEU A 10 15.20 -4.39 -15.80
CA LEU A 10 14.46 -4.38 -14.53
C LEU A 10 14.51 -3.02 -13.87
N MET A 11 15.69 -2.40 -13.80
CA MET A 11 15.82 -1.07 -13.20
C MET A 11 15.09 0.01 -13.99
N ARG A 12 15.07 -0.11 -15.30
CA ARG A 12 14.32 0.81 -16.17
C ARG A 12 12.83 0.69 -15.92
N ASP A 13 12.32 -0.55 -15.86
CA ASP A 13 10.90 -0.80 -15.57
C ASP A 13 10.51 -0.29 -14.19
N ALA A 14 11.35 -0.51 -13.18
CA ALA A 14 11.12 -0.01 -11.83
C ALA A 14 11.04 1.53 -11.80
N ASN A 15 11.93 2.20 -12.51
CA ASN A 15 11.91 3.66 -12.60
C ASN A 15 10.66 4.18 -13.31
N GLU A 16 10.21 3.49 -14.35
CA GLU A 16 8.98 3.86 -15.06
C GLU A 16 7.76 3.72 -14.15
N ILE A 17 7.68 2.66 -13.36
CA ILE A 17 6.60 2.47 -12.39
C ILE A 17 6.57 3.62 -11.38
N LYS A 18 7.73 4.02 -10.87
CA LYS A 18 7.82 5.12 -9.91
C LYS A 18 7.39 6.46 -10.52
N LYS A 19 7.66 6.68 -11.80
CA LYS A 19 7.24 7.89 -12.51
C LYS A 19 5.75 7.89 -12.82
N GLU A 20 5.21 6.74 -13.20
CA GLU A 20 3.82 6.62 -13.59
C GLU A 20 2.87 6.64 -12.39
N TYR A 21 3.30 6.05 -11.28
CA TYR A 21 2.47 5.94 -10.08
C TYR A 21 3.09 6.73 -8.93
N GLU A 22 2.59 7.94 -8.72
CA GLU A 22 3.08 8.88 -7.71
C GLU A 22 3.19 8.28 -6.30
N PRO A 23 2.23 7.43 -5.83
CA PRO A 23 2.33 6.83 -4.50
C PRO A 23 3.52 5.91 -4.27
N VAL A 24 4.14 5.38 -5.33
CA VAL A 24 5.26 4.45 -5.17
C VAL A 24 6.52 5.20 -4.76
N VAL A 25 6.98 4.96 -3.53
CA VAL A 25 8.20 5.55 -2.98
C VAL A 25 9.42 4.69 -3.31
N ALA A 26 9.31 3.37 -3.10
CA ALA A 26 10.41 2.45 -3.31
C ALA A 26 9.92 1.06 -3.68
N LEU A 27 10.68 0.40 -4.55
CA LEU A 27 10.49 -1.00 -4.93
C LEU A 27 11.67 -1.78 -4.35
N GLU A 28 11.41 -2.64 -3.36
CA GLU A 28 12.44 -3.42 -2.68
C GLU A 28 12.43 -4.86 -3.21
N THR A 29 13.19 -5.10 -4.28
CA THR A 29 13.19 -6.40 -4.97
C THR A 29 13.71 -7.55 -4.10
N ASN A 30 14.66 -7.27 -3.21
CA ASN A 30 15.26 -8.26 -2.33
C ASN A 30 14.31 -8.74 -1.21
N ARG A 31 13.23 -8.00 -0.97
CA ARG A 31 12.26 -8.31 0.09
C ARG A 31 10.85 -8.49 -0.45
N ASN A 32 10.65 -8.40 -1.75
CA ASN A 32 9.34 -8.43 -2.39
C ASN A 32 8.38 -7.42 -1.75
N ARG A 33 8.83 -6.17 -1.56
CA ARG A 33 8.05 -5.13 -0.92
C ARG A 33 7.96 -3.88 -1.78
N VAL A 34 6.81 -3.22 -1.74
CA VAL A 34 6.59 -1.93 -2.37
C VAL A 34 6.16 -0.94 -1.29
N HIS A 35 6.96 0.10 -1.09
CA HIS A 35 6.65 1.17 -0.15
C HIS A 35 5.78 2.23 -0.83
N LEU A 36 4.61 2.47 -0.27
CA LEU A 36 3.66 3.44 -0.79
C LEU A 36 3.51 4.62 0.17
N SER A 37 3.23 5.79 -0.38
CA SER A 37 2.91 6.97 0.40
C SER A 37 1.88 7.79 -0.36
N PHE A 38 0.74 8.05 0.25
CA PHE A 38 -0.38 8.74 -0.39
C PHE A 38 -0.53 10.13 0.22
N TYR A 39 -0.28 11.16 -0.59
CA TYR A 39 -0.49 12.54 -0.19
C TYR A 39 -1.49 13.21 -1.13
N ASP A 40 -2.40 13.99 -0.54
CA ASP A 40 -3.30 14.87 -1.27
C ASP A 40 -2.96 16.29 -0.79
N GLY A 41 -2.14 16.98 -1.58
CA GLY A 41 -1.54 18.23 -1.14
C GLY A 41 -0.56 17.99 0.01
N LEU A 42 -0.84 18.54 1.19
CA LEU A 42 -0.02 18.37 2.38
C LEU A 42 -0.56 17.31 3.33
N GLU A 43 -1.73 16.74 3.03
CA GLU A 43 -2.40 15.76 3.89
C GLU A 43 -2.17 14.34 3.39
N TYR A 44 -2.01 13.42 4.34
CA TYR A 44 -1.85 12.00 4.05
C TYR A 44 -3.22 11.36 3.85
N ASN A 45 -3.43 10.75 2.70
CA ASN A 45 -4.73 10.19 2.31
C ASN A 45 -4.78 8.68 2.51
N LEU A 46 -5.23 8.26 3.68
CA LEU A 46 -5.36 6.83 4.03
C LEU A 46 -6.45 6.13 3.20
N LYS A 47 -7.47 6.86 2.79
CA LYS A 47 -8.55 6.29 1.98
C LYS A 47 -8.02 5.77 0.64
N SER A 48 -7.04 6.43 0.05
CA SER A 48 -6.43 5.98 -1.20
C SER A 48 -5.76 4.61 -1.04
N PHE A 49 -5.15 4.33 0.11
CA PHE A 49 -4.60 3.02 0.40
C PHE A 49 -5.71 1.97 0.52
N VAL A 50 -6.81 2.28 1.20
CA VAL A 50 -7.95 1.38 1.34
C VAL A 50 -8.55 1.05 -0.03
N ASP A 51 -8.70 2.04 -0.89
CA ASP A 51 -9.23 1.86 -2.24
C ASP A 51 -8.28 0.98 -3.08
N LEU A 52 -6.98 1.19 -2.96
CA LEU A 52 -5.99 0.38 -3.67
C LEU A 52 -6.02 -1.08 -3.21
N ALA A 53 -6.16 -1.32 -1.91
CA ALA A 53 -6.23 -2.67 -1.35
C ALA A 53 -7.46 -3.43 -1.87
N GLY A 54 -8.55 -2.70 -2.18
CA GLY A 54 -9.79 -3.31 -2.64
C GLY A 54 -10.37 -4.23 -1.58
N GLY A 55 -10.68 -5.48 -1.95
CA GLY A 55 -11.20 -6.46 -1.02
C GLY A 55 -10.13 -7.28 -0.30
N LYS A 56 -8.85 -6.93 -0.43
CA LYS A 56 -7.75 -7.68 0.18
C LYS A 56 -7.63 -7.36 1.67
N ASN A 57 -7.21 -8.35 2.44
CA ASN A 57 -6.99 -8.18 3.88
C ASN A 57 -5.80 -7.27 4.15
N VAL A 58 -6.01 -6.25 4.97
CA VAL A 58 -4.95 -5.36 5.44
C VAL A 58 -4.50 -5.85 6.82
N THR A 59 -3.19 -6.05 6.96
CA THR A 59 -2.57 -6.49 8.21
C THR A 59 -1.77 -5.33 8.80
N PHE A 60 -1.76 -5.23 10.12
CA PHE A 60 -1.01 -4.22 10.86
C PHE A 60 0.12 -4.87 11.61
N GLU A 61 1.30 -4.26 11.58
CA GLU A 61 2.47 -4.71 12.35
C GLU A 61 3.03 -3.55 13.18
N ASP A 62 3.42 -3.84 14.40
CA ASP A 62 4.13 -2.91 15.27
C ASP A 62 5.60 -2.91 14.85
N ARG A 63 6.15 -1.73 14.57
CA ARG A 63 7.53 -1.59 14.10
C ARG A 63 8.53 -1.30 15.24
N GLY A 64 8.04 -0.88 16.41
CA GLY A 64 8.91 -0.43 17.49
C GLY A 64 9.62 0.87 17.19
N ASP A 65 9.20 1.59 16.16
CA ASP A 65 9.77 2.87 15.75
C ASP A 65 8.98 4.02 16.40
N SER A 66 9.67 5.07 16.85
CA SER A 66 9.00 6.19 17.52
C SER A 66 8.32 7.15 16.56
N ASP A 67 8.82 7.27 15.33
CA ASP A 67 8.26 8.19 14.34
C ASP A 67 7.09 7.55 13.58
N TYR A 68 7.28 6.30 13.16
CA TYR A 68 6.26 5.52 12.46
C TYR A 68 6.08 4.19 13.18
N PRO A 69 5.26 4.18 14.25
CA PRO A 69 5.16 2.98 15.09
C PRO A 69 4.49 1.78 14.43
N TYR A 70 3.72 1.99 13.37
CA TYR A 70 2.99 0.91 12.71
C TYR A 70 3.23 0.86 11.22
N GLU A 71 3.07 -0.34 10.66
CA GLU A 71 3.05 -0.59 9.23
C GLU A 71 1.73 -1.26 8.90
N ALA A 72 1.07 -0.83 7.84
CA ALA A 72 -0.11 -1.50 7.31
C ALA A 72 0.21 -2.03 5.92
N PHE A 73 -0.23 -3.26 5.61
CA PHE A 73 0.08 -3.85 4.33
C PHE A 73 -0.98 -4.84 3.86
N PHE A 74 -0.98 -5.08 2.56
CA PHE A 74 -1.68 -6.20 1.93
C PHE A 74 -0.71 -6.88 0.96
N LYS A 75 -1.00 -8.13 0.60
CA LYS A 75 -0.15 -8.92 -0.31
C LYS A 75 -0.89 -9.30 -1.58
N VAL A 76 -0.16 -9.26 -2.69
CA VAL A 76 -0.60 -9.80 -3.98
C VAL A 76 0.53 -10.67 -4.51
N ASP A 77 0.28 -11.97 -4.69
CA ASP A 77 1.26 -12.92 -5.21
C ASP A 77 2.63 -12.81 -4.50
N GLU A 78 2.60 -12.80 -3.17
CA GLU A 78 3.78 -12.70 -2.31
C GLU A 78 4.46 -11.33 -2.30
N VAL A 79 3.98 -10.37 -3.07
CA VAL A 79 4.49 -9.00 -3.01
C VAL A 79 3.71 -8.21 -1.96
N LYS A 80 4.43 -7.61 -1.04
CA LYS A 80 3.86 -6.84 0.07
C LYS A 80 3.79 -5.37 -0.30
N PHE A 81 2.59 -4.81 -0.31
CA PHE A 81 2.37 -3.38 -0.53
C PHE A 81 2.07 -2.73 0.81
N PHE A 82 2.94 -1.83 1.25
CA PHE A 82 2.85 -1.32 2.62
C PHE A 82 2.94 0.21 2.70
N ILE A 83 2.35 0.73 3.77
CA ILE A 83 2.48 2.13 4.17
C ILE A 83 2.95 2.19 5.62
N LEU A 84 3.66 3.26 5.96
CA LEU A 84 4.06 3.54 7.33
C LEU A 84 3.02 4.46 7.96
N LEU A 85 2.68 4.20 9.22
CA LEU A 85 1.65 4.93 9.94
C LEU A 85 2.21 5.67 11.15
N LEU A 86 1.79 6.91 11.28
CA LEU A 86 2.01 7.72 12.48
C LEU A 86 1.08 7.25 13.59
N ASP A 87 1.38 7.68 14.81
CA ASP A 87 0.51 7.43 15.96
C ASP A 87 -0.89 8.03 15.69
N GLY A 88 -1.92 7.27 15.95
CA GLY A 88 -3.31 7.66 15.67
C GLY A 88 -3.81 7.29 14.27
N GLN A 89 -2.93 7.11 13.30
CA GLN A 89 -3.34 6.75 11.93
C GLN A 89 -3.79 5.29 11.84
N LYS A 90 -3.32 4.43 12.72
CA LYS A 90 -3.75 3.03 12.75
C LYS A 90 -5.25 2.91 12.99
N GLU A 91 -5.76 3.61 14.00
CA GLU A 91 -7.19 3.60 14.34
C GLU A 91 -8.03 4.21 13.22
N GLU A 92 -7.54 5.29 12.61
CA GLU A 92 -8.21 5.91 11.48
C GLU A 92 -8.29 4.96 10.29
N LEU A 93 -7.20 4.28 9.97
CA LEU A 93 -7.17 3.31 8.88
C LEU A 93 -8.11 2.13 9.15
N GLU A 94 -8.12 1.61 10.38
CA GLU A 94 -9.04 0.54 10.77
C GLU A 94 -10.50 0.99 10.57
N ARG A 95 -10.83 2.22 10.94
CA ARG A 95 -12.17 2.78 10.75
C ARG A 95 -12.53 2.85 9.26
N LEU A 96 -11.62 3.34 8.42
CA LEU A 96 -11.85 3.44 6.98
C LEU A 96 -12.04 2.07 6.33
N ILE A 97 -11.27 1.07 6.75
CA ILE A 97 -11.42 -0.30 6.26
C ILE A 97 -12.81 -0.85 6.63
N ASN A 98 -13.24 -0.65 7.87
CA ASN A 98 -14.55 -1.10 8.34
C ASN A 98 -15.69 -0.41 7.58
N GLU A 99 -15.57 0.89 7.32
CA GLU A 99 -16.57 1.63 6.55
C GLU A 99 -16.69 1.10 5.13
N LYS A 100 -15.57 0.81 4.48
CA LYS A 100 -15.57 0.25 3.13
C LYS A 100 -16.20 -1.14 3.10
N GLN A 101 -15.87 -2.00 4.05
CA GLN A 101 -16.44 -3.35 4.14
C GLN A 101 -17.95 -3.31 4.34
N THR A 102 -18.42 -2.40 5.19
CA THR A 102 -19.85 -2.21 5.43
C THR A 102 -20.56 -1.72 4.19
N HIS A 103 -19.98 -0.75 3.50
CA HIS A 103 -20.52 -0.21 2.25
C HIS A 103 -20.62 -1.29 1.17
N ASP A 104 -19.55 -2.05 0.98
CA ASP A 104 -19.50 -3.13 -0.01
C ASP A 104 -20.53 -4.22 0.30
N PHE A 105 -20.72 -4.54 1.58
CA PHE A 105 -21.72 -5.51 2.02
C PHE A 105 -23.15 -5.04 1.70
N ILE A 106 -23.46 -3.76 1.97
CA ILE A 106 -24.76 -3.17 1.67
C ILE A 106 -25.04 -3.18 0.17
N GLU A 107 -24.07 -2.79 -0.64
CA GLU A 107 -24.20 -2.85 -2.10
C GLU A 107 -24.46 -4.27 -2.59
N SER A 108 -23.79 -5.25 -2.02
CA SER A 108 -23.99 -6.67 -2.34
C SER A 108 -25.44 -7.09 -2.07
N LEU A 109 -26.04 -6.62 -0.97
CA LEU A 109 -27.44 -6.92 -0.64
C LEU A 109 -28.42 -6.27 -1.62
N GLU A 110 -28.11 -5.07 -2.10
CA GLU A 110 -28.98 -4.35 -3.03
C GLU A 110 -29.00 -5.00 -4.42
N GLU A 111 -27.94 -5.72 -4.79
CA GLU A 111 -27.87 -6.44 -6.07
C GLU A 111 -28.67 -7.75 -6.07
N LEU A 112 -29.14 -8.19 -4.93
CA LEU A 112 -29.96 -9.39 -4.82
C LEU A 112 -31.44 -9.05 -5.12
#